data_5defaab25ffe1c37a7a0d61cef09de66
#
_entry.id   5defaab25ffe1c37a7a0d61cef09de66
#
_cell.length_a   1.000
_cell.length_b   1.000
_cell.length_c   1.000
_cell.angle_alpha   90.00
_cell.angle_beta   90.00
_cell.angle_gamma   90.00
#
_symmetry.space_group_name_H-M   'P 1'
#
loop_
_entity.id
_entity.type
_entity.pdbx_description
1 polymer ?
#
loop_
_entity_poly.entity_id
_entity_poly.type
_entity_poly.pdbx_seq_one_letter_code
_entity_poly.pdbx_strand_id
1 'polypeptide(L)'
;MKNSGASKFITSFIYILFGLALMVWPQRVESVICTILAVCVIILGAAKLVGYSVIKVESRIADDTNGFAVGISLIILGIFLWLKGTMVIALIPFILGFMITYKGLEGVQNVINFRKFGYGMNKGVLISSAVITLFGILVMMNPFSTANLLFFMLGLGLFVSGLSDFISDAIFTRQMKKIEKTETPEDAE
;
A
#
# COMPACT_ATOMS: atom_id res chain seq x y z
N MET A 1 -32.58 10.75 0.82
CA MET A 1 -31.28 11.44 0.65
C MET A 1 -30.60 11.83 1.99
N LYS A 2 -31.19 11.52 3.16
CA LYS A 2 -30.67 11.93 4.50
C LYS A 2 -29.45 11.13 5.01
N ASN A 3 -29.18 9.94 4.45
CA ASN A 3 -28.05 9.08 4.88
C ASN A 3 -26.69 9.38 4.23
N SER A 4 -26.67 10.22 3.17
CA SER A 4 -25.43 10.47 2.41
C SER A 4 -24.43 11.39 3.17
N GLY A 5 -24.93 12.31 3.98
CA GLY A 5 -24.06 13.22 4.75
C GLY A 5 -23.36 12.52 5.93
N ALA A 6 -24.12 11.75 6.71
CA ALA A 6 -23.56 11.02 7.85
C ALA A 6 -22.49 9.98 7.42
N SER A 7 -22.71 9.31 6.30
CA SER A 7 -21.74 8.35 5.73
C SER A 7 -20.42 9.02 5.35
N LYS A 8 -20.44 10.21 4.76
CA LYS A 8 -19.24 10.96 4.38
C LYS A 8 -18.42 11.41 5.60
N PHE A 9 -19.06 11.94 6.62
CA PHE A 9 -18.37 12.31 7.87
C PHE A 9 -17.72 11.10 8.54
N ILE A 10 -18.36 9.94 8.54
CA ILE A 10 -17.79 8.69 9.07
C ILE A 10 -16.56 8.30 8.29
N THR A 11 -16.61 8.37 6.97
CA THR A 11 -15.48 8.02 6.09
C THR A 11 -14.29 8.95 6.32
N SER A 12 -14.50 10.28 6.38
CA SER A 12 -13.45 11.26 6.66
C SER A 12 -12.82 11.03 8.03
N PHE A 13 -13.64 10.70 9.04
CA PHE A 13 -13.15 10.40 10.38
C PHE A 13 -12.31 9.12 10.42
N ILE A 14 -12.70 8.08 9.69
CA ILE A 14 -11.93 6.84 9.55
C ILE A 14 -10.57 7.12 8.91
N TYR A 15 -10.50 7.95 7.85
CA TYR A 15 -9.24 8.32 7.21
C TYR A 15 -8.30 9.09 8.14
N ILE A 16 -8.83 10.02 8.91
CA ILE A 16 -8.06 10.76 9.92
C ILE A 16 -7.50 9.81 10.99
N LEU A 17 -8.34 8.93 11.52
CA LEU A 17 -7.95 7.99 12.58
C LEU A 17 -6.92 6.98 12.10
N PHE A 18 -7.14 6.42 10.91
CA PHE A 18 -6.22 5.45 10.31
C PHE A 18 -4.90 6.10 9.88
N GLY A 19 -4.96 7.32 9.32
CA GLY A 19 -3.78 8.12 9.00
C GLY A 19 -2.95 8.43 10.23
N LEU A 20 -3.59 8.83 11.34
CA LEU A 20 -2.92 9.09 12.60
C LEU A 20 -2.28 7.82 13.20
N ALA A 21 -2.98 6.69 13.14
CA ALA A 21 -2.46 5.41 13.61
C ALA A 21 -1.20 4.99 12.82
N LEU A 22 -1.18 5.17 11.50
CA LEU A 22 -0.01 4.92 10.65
C LEU A 22 1.16 5.85 10.96
N MET A 23 0.89 7.12 11.33
CA MET A 23 1.94 8.08 11.69
C MET A 23 2.57 7.77 13.05
N VAL A 24 1.73 7.44 14.05
CA VAL A 24 2.20 7.26 15.44
C VAL A 24 2.76 5.88 15.70
N TRP A 25 2.16 4.84 15.09
CA TRP A 25 2.55 3.44 15.31
C TRP A 25 2.68 2.64 14.00
N PRO A 26 3.55 3.04 13.07
CA PRO A 26 3.68 2.38 11.78
C PRO A 26 3.95 0.88 11.91
N GLN A 27 4.86 0.48 12.82
CA GLN A 27 5.23 -0.91 13.06
C GLN A 27 4.08 -1.77 13.58
N ARG A 28 3.18 -1.21 14.42
CA ARG A 28 2.02 -1.95 14.92
C ARG A 28 0.99 -2.16 13.82
N VAL A 29 0.73 -1.12 13.03
CA VAL A 29 -0.20 -1.21 11.90
C VAL A 29 0.32 -2.22 10.86
N GLU A 30 1.62 -2.18 10.55
CA GLU A 30 2.30 -3.16 9.70
C GLU A 30 2.08 -4.60 10.21
N SER A 31 2.32 -4.84 11.51
CA SER A 31 2.13 -6.16 12.12
C SER A 31 0.68 -6.63 12.05
N VAL A 32 -0.28 -5.76 12.29
CA VAL A 32 -1.72 -6.08 12.18
C VAL A 32 -2.10 -6.44 10.75
N ILE A 33 -1.64 -5.67 9.77
CA ILE A 33 -1.89 -5.96 8.34
C ILE A 33 -1.31 -7.33 7.97
N CYS A 34 -0.07 -7.63 8.37
CA CYS A 34 0.55 -8.93 8.12
C CYS A 34 -0.22 -10.06 8.78
N THR A 35 -0.71 -9.87 10.01
CA THR A 35 -1.50 -10.89 10.72
C THR A 35 -2.81 -11.17 10.01
N ILE A 36 -3.52 -10.13 9.57
CA ILE A 36 -4.77 -10.28 8.80
C ILE A 36 -4.50 -11.03 7.49
N LEU A 37 -3.47 -10.64 6.75
CA LEU A 37 -3.10 -11.31 5.50
C LEU A 37 -2.71 -12.78 5.74
N ALA A 38 -1.93 -13.06 6.79
CA ALA A 38 -1.54 -14.42 7.17
C ALA A 38 -2.77 -15.30 7.47
N VAL A 39 -3.70 -14.79 8.26
CA VAL A 39 -4.95 -15.51 8.58
C VAL A 39 -5.78 -15.74 7.32
N CYS A 40 -5.93 -14.76 6.44
CA CYS A 40 -6.63 -14.93 5.17
C CYS A 40 -5.99 -16.02 4.29
N VAL A 41 -4.66 -16.02 4.18
CA VAL A 41 -3.92 -17.03 3.40
C VAL A 41 -4.06 -18.42 4.00
N ILE A 42 -4.02 -18.56 5.34
CA ILE A 42 -4.26 -19.84 6.02
C ILE A 42 -5.67 -20.36 5.78
N ILE A 43 -6.68 -19.49 5.87
CA ILE A 43 -8.07 -19.86 5.61
C ILE A 43 -8.26 -20.32 4.15
N LEU A 44 -7.66 -19.61 3.19
CA LEU A 44 -7.68 -20.02 1.79
C LEU A 44 -6.99 -21.36 1.55
N GLY A 45 -5.85 -21.60 2.21
CA GLY A 45 -5.15 -22.89 2.17
C GLY A 45 -5.99 -24.03 2.76
N ALA A 46 -6.62 -23.80 3.89
CA ALA A 46 -7.52 -24.76 4.52
C ALA A 46 -8.75 -25.06 3.64
N ALA A 47 -9.36 -24.03 3.05
CA ALA A 47 -10.49 -24.19 2.13
C ALA A 47 -10.12 -25.03 0.89
N LYS A 48 -8.91 -24.84 0.33
CA LYS A 48 -8.38 -25.67 -0.77
C LYS A 48 -8.18 -27.12 -0.35
N LEU A 49 -7.68 -27.38 0.87
CA LEU A 49 -7.52 -28.74 1.40
C LEU A 49 -8.86 -29.45 1.60
N VAL A 50 -9.82 -28.75 2.19
CA VAL A 50 -11.18 -29.28 2.39
C VAL A 50 -11.84 -29.57 1.04
N GLY A 51 -11.76 -28.61 0.11
CA GLY A 51 -12.28 -28.79 -1.26
C GLY A 51 -11.68 -30.03 -1.94
N TYR A 52 -10.35 -30.22 -1.83
CA TYR A 52 -9.68 -31.40 -2.36
C TYR A 52 -10.18 -32.71 -1.72
N SER A 53 -10.48 -32.70 -0.42
CA SER A 53 -10.96 -33.89 0.30
C SER A 53 -12.38 -34.29 -0.09
N VAL A 54 -13.22 -33.37 -0.50
CA VAL A 54 -14.64 -33.60 -0.86
C VAL A 54 -14.79 -34.07 -2.32
N ILE A 55 -13.85 -33.74 -3.21
CA ILE A 55 -13.89 -34.09 -4.65
C ILE A 55 -13.61 -35.60 -4.81
N LYS A 56 -14.42 -36.30 -5.61
CA LYS A 56 -14.23 -37.72 -5.95
C LYS A 56 -12.93 -37.94 -6.70
N VAL A 57 -12.27 -39.09 -6.44
CA VAL A 57 -10.96 -39.44 -7.02
C VAL A 57 -10.94 -39.40 -8.55
N GLU A 58 -12.02 -39.79 -9.21
CA GLU A 58 -12.15 -39.80 -10.67
C GLU A 58 -12.06 -38.41 -11.29
N SER A 59 -12.68 -37.40 -10.65
CA SER A 59 -12.63 -35.99 -11.14
C SER A 59 -11.30 -35.31 -10.81
N ARG A 60 -10.55 -35.78 -9.80
CA ARG A 60 -9.20 -35.25 -9.49
C ARG A 60 -8.19 -35.54 -10.60
N ILE A 61 -8.31 -36.71 -11.24
CA ILE A 61 -7.40 -37.14 -12.32
C ILE A 61 -7.74 -36.41 -13.62
N ALA A 62 -9.02 -36.15 -13.86
CA ALA A 62 -9.48 -35.47 -15.08
C ALA A 62 -9.15 -33.97 -15.11
N ASP A 63 -9.11 -33.30 -13.95
CA ASP A 63 -8.99 -31.83 -13.84
C ASP A 63 -7.58 -31.35 -13.42
N ASP A 64 -6.58 -32.27 -13.36
CA ASP A 64 -5.20 -31.96 -12.91
C ASP A 64 -5.16 -31.08 -11.65
N THR A 65 -6.05 -31.37 -10.70
CA THR A 65 -6.35 -30.49 -9.57
C THR A 65 -5.29 -30.63 -8.48
N ASN A 66 -4.25 -29.79 -8.51
CA ASN A 66 -3.18 -29.70 -7.52
C ASN A 66 -3.67 -29.07 -6.18
N GLY A 67 -4.96 -29.20 -5.84
CA GLY A 67 -5.59 -28.57 -4.68
C GLY A 67 -4.91 -28.90 -3.34
N PHE A 68 -4.39 -30.12 -3.18
CA PHE A 68 -3.66 -30.55 -2.01
C PHE A 68 -2.31 -29.82 -1.86
N ALA A 69 -1.49 -29.82 -2.90
CA ALA A 69 -0.18 -29.16 -2.89
C ALA A 69 -0.32 -27.65 -2.70
N VAL A 70 -1.27 -27.04 -3.43
CA VAL A 70 -1.57 -25.61 -3.30
C VAL A 70 -2.09 -25.29 -1.89
N GLY A 71 -2.97 -26.10 -1.33
CA GLY A 71 -3.53 -25.91 0.03
C GLY A 71 -2.42 -25.93 1.10
N ILE A 72 -1.54 -26.93 1.05
CA ILE A 72 -0.39 -27.00 1.98
C ILE A 72 0.56 -25.85 1.79
N SER A 73 0.90 -25.50 0.55
CA SER A 73 1.80 -24.37 0.26
C SER A 73 1.26 -23.06 0.79
N LEU A 74 -0.03 -22.81 0.66
CA LEU A 74 -0.69 -21.61 1.21
C LEU A 74 -0.66 -21.59 2.74
N ILE A 75 -0.89 -22.73 3.41
CA ILE A 75 -0.82 -22.80 4.88
C ILE A 75 0.61 -22.51 5.35
N ILE A 76 1.62 -23.10 4.73
CA ILE A 76 3.02 -22.85 5.05
C ILE A 76 3.36 -21.37 4.83
N LEU A 77 2.94 -20.79 3.72
CA LEU A 77 3.14 -19.37 3.42
C LEU A 77 2.43 -18.48 4.45
N GLY A 78 1.20 -18.80 4.84
CA GLY A 78 0.46 -18.06 5.85
C GLY A 78 1.12 -18.12 7.23
N ILE A 79 1.61 -19.28 7.65
CA ILE A 79 2.39 -19.42 8.90
C ILE A 79 3.69 -18.61 8.83
N PHE A 80 4.37 -18.63 7.69
CA PHE A 80 5.58 -17.82 7.48
C PHE A 80 5.28 -16.32 7.57
N LEU A 81 4.20 -15.87 6.95
CA LEU A 81 3.72 -14.47 7.04
C LEU A 81 3.40 -14.09 8.49
N TRP A 82 2.79 -14.98 9.26
CA TRP A 82 2.48 -14.72 10.67
C TRP A 82 3.73 -14.55 11.51
N LEU A 83 4.73 -15.42 11.30
CA LEU A 83 5.97 -15.41 12.09
C LEU A 83 6.95 -14.31 11.65
N LYS A 84 6.98 -13.99 10.36
CA LYS A 84 8.01 -13.12 9.73
C LYS A 84 7.42 -12.07 8.78
N GLY A 85 6.20 -11.63 9.02
CA GLY A 85 5.50 -10.68 8.15
C GLY A 85 6.28 -9.38 7.92
N THR A 86 6.91 -8.83 8.96
CA THR A 86 7.77 -7.64 8.87
C THR A 86 8.93 -7.81 7.88
N MET A 87 9.52 -9.01 7.81
CA MET A 87 10.56 -9.31 6.82
C MET A 87 10.02 -9.26 5.39
N VAL A 88 8.78 -9.76 5.20
CA VAL A 88 8.13 -9.77 3.88
C VAL A 88 7.83 -8.35 3.43
N ILE A 89 7.32 -7.49 4.31
CA ILE A 89 7.09 -6.08 4.00
C ILE A 89 8.40 -5.35 3.69
N ALA A 90 9.47 -5.61 4.43
CA ALA A 90 10.77 -5.01 4.18
C ALA A 90 11.38 -5.41 2.82
N LEU A 91 10.91 -6.51 2.22
CA LEU A 91 11.33 -6.91 0.87
C LEU A 91 10.92 -5.88 -0.19
N ILE A 92 9.79 -5.19 0.00
CA ILE A 92 9.30 -4.17 -0.94
C ILE A 92 10.31 -3.02 -1.07
N PRO A 93 10.70 -2.29 0.01
CA PRO A 93 11.70 -1.24 -0.12
C PRO A 93 13.07 -1.78 -0.51
N PHE A 94 13.43 -3.01 -0.15
CA PHE A 94 14.67 -3.62 -0.60
C PHE A 94 14.72 -3.78 -2.12
N ILE A 95 13.66 -4.33 -2.74
CA ILE A 95 13.55 -4.47 -4.20
C ILE A 95 13.53 -3.09 -4.87
N LEU A 96 12.77 -2.14 -4.33
CA LEU A 96 12.74 -0.76 -4.85
C LEU A 96 14.12 -0.11 -4.79
N GLY A 97 14.85 -0.25 -3.68
CA GLY A 97 16.22 0.24 -3.53
C GLY A 97 17.16 -0.38 -4.57
N PHE A 98 17.02 -1.67 -4.83
CA PHE A 98 17.79 -2.35 -5.88
C PHE A 98 17.47 -1.77 -7.27
N MET A 99 16.20 -1.57 -7.61
CA MET A 99 15.78 -0.97 -8.88
C MET A 99 16.30 0.48 -9.04
N ILE A 100 16.24 1.28 -7.96
CA ILE A 100 16.77 2.65 -7.94
C ILE A 100 18.27 2.65 -8.15
N THR A 101 19.01 1.77 -7.46
CA THR A 101 20.45 1.61 -7.63
C THR A 101 20.81 1.22 -9.05
N TYR A 102 20.11 0.25 -9.62
CA TYR A 102 20.30 -0.18 -11.01
C TYR A 102 20.10 0.99 -11.98
N LYS A 103 19.02 1.75 -11.83
CA LYS A 103 18.74 2.94 -12.67
C LYS A 103 19.80 4.04 -12.51
N GLY A 104 20.29 4.26 -11.31
CA GLY A 104 21.39 5.20 -11.07
C GLY A 104 22.67 4.76 -11.80
N LEU A 105 23.05 3.47 -11.71
CA LEU A 105 24.22 2.91 -12.40
C LEU A 105 24.07 2.98 -13.93
N GLU A 106 22.88 2.69 -14.47
CA GLU A 106 22.57 2.86 -15.90
C GLU A 106 22.80 4.31 -16.34
N GLY A 107 22.38 5.29 -15.53
CA GLY A 107 22.64 6.72 -15.81
C GLY A 107 24.12 7.06 -15.82
N VAL A 108 24.92 6.54 -14.89
CA VAL A 108 26.39 6.71 -14.88
C VAL A 108 27.01 6.08 -16.13
N GLN A 109 26.61 4.85 -16.47
CA GLN A 109 27.08 4.14 -17.65
C GLN A 109 26.80 4.94 -18.94
N ASN A 110 25.60 5.51 -19.07
CA ASN A 110 25.21 6.31 -20.21
C ASN A 110 26.12 7.54 -20.38
N VAL A 111 26.44 8.26 -19.29
CA VAL A 111 27.37 9.39 -19.34
C VAL A 111 28.76 8.98 -19.80
N ILE A 112 29.25 7.83 -19.33
CA ILE A 112 30.56 7.27 -19.74
C ILE A 112 30.55 6.92 -21.22
N ASN A 113 29.46 6.30 -21.72
CA ASN A 113 29.33 5.94 -23.12
C ASN A 113 29.26 7.20 -24.03
N PHE A 114 28.46 8.20 -23.68
CA PHE A 114 28.40 9.48 -24.42
C PHE A 114 29.76 10.15 -24.53
N ARG A 115 30.58 10.12 -23.47
CA ARG A 115 31.95 10.62 -23.48
C ARG A 115 32.83 9.90 -24.50
N LYS A 116 32.69 8.57 -24.61
CA LYS A 116 33.45 7.76 -25.59
C LYS A 116 33.10 8.08 -27.05
N PHE A 117 31.86 8.52 -27.30
CA PHE A 117 31.39 8.94 -28.64
C PHE A 117 31.73 10.40 -29.00
N GLY A 118 32.54 11.08 -28.16
CA GLY A 118 32.98 12.44 -28.44
C GLY A 118 31.97 13.54 -28.03
N TYR A 119 30.85 13.17 -27.41
CA TYR A 119 29.93 14.13 -26.83
C TYR A 119 30.50 14.63 -25.48
N GLY A 120 30.36 15.92 -25.20
CA GLY A 120 30.80 16.50 -23.94
C GLY A 120 30.14 15.83 -22.73
N MET A 121 30.91 15.66 -21.64
CA MET A 121 30.39 15.08 -20.41
C MET A 121 29.37 16.03 -19.75
N ASN A 122 28.11 15.60 -19.70
CA ASN A 122 27.09 16.35 -18.96
C ASN A 122 27.23 16.06 -17.44
N LYS A 123 27.94 16.99 -16.75
CA LYS A 123 28.20 16.88 -15.31
C LYS A 123 26.92 16.80 -14.48
N GLY A 124 25.84 17.44 -14.91
CA GLY A 124 24.54 17.41 -14.24
C GLY A 124 23.94 15.99 -14.21
N VAL A 125 23.96 15.31 -15.36
CA VAL A 125 23.48 13.91 -15.44
C VAL A 125 24.34 12.96 -14.62
N LEU A 126 25.65 13.15 -14.63
CA LEU A 126 26.55 12.31 -13.81
C LEU A 126 26.27 12.48 -12.32
N ILE A 127 26.15 13.72 -11.83
CA ILE A 127 25.86 14.01 -10.42
C ILE A 127 24.49 13.44 -10.03
N SER A 128 23.44 13.68 -10.82
CA SER A 128 22.11 13.16 -10.53
C SER A 128 22.09 11.63 -10.48
N SER A 129 22.77 10.96 -11.42
CA SER A 129 22.86 9.50 -11.46
C SER A 129 23.62 8.95 -10.25
N ALA A 130 24.71 9.60 -9.82
CA ALA A 130 25.44 9.22 -8.63
C ALA A 130 24.59 9.39 -7.36
N VAL A 131 23.84 10.48 -7.24
CA VAL A 131 22.92 10.71 -6.11
C VAL A 131 21.82 9.63 -6.08
N ILE A 132 21.22 9.29 -7.22
CA ILE A 132 20.21 8.24 -7.33
C ILE A 132 20.79 6.89 -6.89
N THR A 133 22.02 6.56 -7.35
CA THR A 133 22.69 5.32 -6.95
C THR A 133 22.91 5.25 -5.43
N LEU A 134 23.42 6.31 -4.85
CA LEU A 134 23.65 6.39 -3.39
C LEU A 134 22.34 6.27 -2.62
N PHE A 135 21.30 6.94 -3.07
CA PHE A 135 19.99 6.85 -2.45
C PHE A 135 19.42 5.43 -2.50
N GLY A 136 19.53 4.74 -3.64
CA GLY A 136 19.11 3.35 -3.78
C GLY A 136 19.88 2.41 -2.82
N ILE A 137 21.19 2.60 -2.68
CA ILE A 137 22.01 1.84 -1.72
C ILE A 137 21.56 2.09 -0.28
N LEU A 138 21.30 3.33 0.11
CA LEU A 138 20.81 3.67 1.45
C LEU A 138 19.46 2.98 1.77
N VAL A 139 18.55 2.96 0.80
CA VAL A 139 17.28 2.24 0.93
C VAL A 139 17.49 0.74 1.13
N MET A 140 18.42 0.13 0.39
CA MET A 140 18.76 -1.30 0.54
C MET A 140 19.41 -1.63 1.88
N MET A 141 20.24 -0.73 2.42
CA MET A 141 20.93 -0.95 3.70
C MET A 141 19.98 -0.95 4.89
N ASN A 142 18.87 -0.18 4.82
CA ASN A 142 17.91 -0.06 5.91
C ASN A 142 16.46 -0.27 5.44
N PRO A 143 16.10 -1.47 4.94
CA PRO A 143 14.78 -1.71 4.36
C PRO A 143 13.64 -1.59 5.40
N PHE A 144 13.89 -1.98 6.67
CA PHE A 144 12.91 -1.85 7.75
C PHE A 144 12.59 -0.39 8.09
N SER A 145 13.62 0.47 8.20
CA SER A 145 13.41 1.90 8.43
C SER A 145 12.72 2.56 7.25
N THR A 146 13.05 2.13 6.03
CA THR A 146 12.40 2.63 4.81
C THR A 146 10.94 2.19 4.75
N ALA A 147 10.61 0.96 5.14
CA ALA A 147 9.22 0.50 5.27
C ALA A 147 8.44 1.37 6.25
N ASN A 148 8.98 1.62 7.44
CA ASN A 148 8.36 2.51 8.43
C ASN A 148 8.13 3.93 7.89
N LEU A 149 9.10 4.48 7.13
CA LEU A 149 8.96 5.79 6.48
C LEU A 149 7.85 5.79 5.44
N LEU A 150 7.72 4.73 4.64
CA LEU A 150 6.62 4.59 3.68
C LEU A 150 5.27 4.55 4.37
N PHE A 151 5.12 3.79 5.45
CA PHE A 151 3.88 3.76 6.25
C PHE A 151 3.57 5.12 6.88
N PHE A 152 4.59 5.83 7.36
CA PHE A 152 4.43 7.20 7.87
C PHE A 152 3.95 8.17 6.78
N MET A 153 4.55 8.12 5.58
CA MET A 153 4.15 8.96 4.44
C MET A 153 2.72 8.64 3.95
N LEU A 154 2.36 7.36 3.91
CA LEU A 154 0.98 6.94 3.63
C LEU A 154 0.01 7.46 4.68
N GLY A 155 0.38 7.37 5.96
CA GLY A 155 -0.40 7.89 7.08
C GLY A 155 -0.62 9.39 6.98
N LEU A 156 0.42 10.15 6.64
CA LEU A 156 0.36 11.58 6.43
C LEU A 156 -0.58 11.93 5.26
N GLY A 157 -0.48 11.21 4.15
CA GLY A 157 -1.37 11.39 3.00
C GLY A 157 -2.84 11.13 3.34
N LEU A 158 -3.12 10.04 4.05
CA LEU A 158 -4.48 9.72 4.51
C LEU A 158 -5.01 10.73 5.52
N PHE A 159 -4.17 11.19 6.43
CA PHE A 159 -4.55 12.22 7.43
C PHE A 159 -4.93 13.53 6.74
N VAL A 160 -4.11 14.01 5.82
CA VAL A 160 -4.36 15.24 5.07
C VAL A 160 -5.62 15.10 4.19
N SER A 161 -5.78 13.95 3.51
CA SER A 161 -6.97 13.65 2.71
C SER A 161 -8.24 13.65 3.58
N GLY A 162 -8.22 12.92 4.70
CA GLY A 162 -9.34 12.86 5.63
C GLY A 162 -9.70 14.22 6.22
N LEU A 163 -8.71 15.08 6.52
CA LEU A 163 -8.93 16.43 7.01
C LEU A 163 -9.55 17.33 5.93
N SER A 164 -9.06 17.21 4.68
CA SER A 164 -9.62 17.93 3.52
C SER A 164 -11.09 17.56 3.27
N ASP A 165 -11.38 16.25 3.28
CA ASP A 165 -12.74 15.75 3.11
C ASP A 165 -13.66 16.22 4.22
N PHE A 166 -13.20 16.19 5.48
CA PHE A 166 -13.96 16.65 6.62
C PHE A 166 -14.32 18.14 6.51
N ILE A 167 -13.35 18.98 6.11
CA ILE A 167 -13.57 20.43 5.90
C ILE A 167 -14.56 20.64 4.76
N SER A 168 -14.39 19.95 3.63
CA SER A 168 -15.27 20.06 2.46
C SER A 168 -16.71 19.67 2.80
N ASP A 169 -16.90 18.56 3.51
CA ASP A 169 -18.23 18.09 3.94
C ASP A 169 -18.89 19.07 4.94
N ALA A 170 -18.11 19.66 5.83
CA ALA A 170 -18.62 20.69 6.77
C ALA A 170 -19.08 21.95 6.06
N ILE A 171 -18.33 22.42 5.05
CA ILE A 171 -18.68 23.58 4.22
C ILE A 171 -19.92 23.29 3.40
N PHE A 172 -19.95 22.14 2.73
CA PHE A 172 -21.08 21.73 1.89
C PHE A 172 -22.37 21.60 2.70
N THR A 173 -22.32 20.99 3.87
CA THR A 173 -23.48 20.85 4.75
C THR A 173 -24.01 22.21 5.22
N ARG A 174 -23.12 23.18 5.48
CA ARG A 174 -23.53 24.56 5.85
C ARG A 174 -24.20 25.28 4.67
N GLN A 175 -23.70 25.10 3.45
CA GLN A 175 -24.27 25.71 2.25
C GLN A 175 -25.65 25.15 1.93
N MET A 176 -25.82 23.82 2.00
CA MET A 176 -27.12 23.17 1.79
C MET A 176 -28.18 23.61 2.80
N LYS A 177 -27.82 23.75 4.10
CA LYS A 177 -28.74 24.29 5.10
C LYS A 177 -29.12 25.75 4.86
N LYS A 178 -28.26 26.56 4.23
CA LYS A 178 -28.60 27.94 3.83
C LYS A 178 -29.60 27.96 2.68
N ILE A 179 -29.41 27.10 1.67
CA ILE A 179 -30.32 26.99 0.52
C ILE A 179 -31.68 26.52 0.98
N GLU A 180 -31.77 25.47 1.81
CA GLU A 180 -33.00 24.94 2.39
C GLU A 180 -33.77 25.99 3.20
N LYS A 181 -33.07 26.86 3.93
CA LYS A 181 -33.72 28.00 4.63
C LYS A 181 -34.20 29.12 3.71
N THR A 182 -33.63 29.25 2.53
CA THR A 182 -34.03 30.30 1.56
C THR A 182 -35.16 29.82 0.64
N GLU A 183 -35.32 28.50 0.47
CA GLU A 183 -36.41 27.86 -0.32
C GLU A 183 -37.67 27.56 0.50
N THR A 184 -37.68 27.84 1.79
CA THR A 184 -38.93 27.95 2.57
C THR A 184 -39.30 29.42 2.70
N PRO A 185 -39.87 30.06 1.68
CA PRO A 185 -40.53 31.33 1.86
C PRO A 185 -41.83 31.09 2.66
N GLU A 186 -42.08 31.90 3.58
CA GLU A 186 -43.37 32.26 4.12
C GLU A 186 -44.40 32.45 3.00
N ASP A 187 -44.99 31.36 2.49
CA ASP A 187 -46.25 31.37 1.72
C ASP A 187 -47.33 30.78 2.61
N ALA A 188 -47.66 31.53 3.65
CA ALA A 188 -48.87 31.33 4.45
C ALA A 188 -49.33 32.71 5.01
N GLU A 189 -49.85 33.55 4.10
CA GLU A 189 -50.95 34.51 4.40
C GLU A 189 -52.01 34.41 3.30
#